data_2fd975bf58b34385eb04263f93bb77af
#
_entry.id   2fd975bf58b34385eb04263f93bb77af
#
_cell.length_a   1.000
_cell.length_b   1.000
_cell.length_c   1.000
_cell.angle_alpha   90.00
_cell.angle_beta   90.00
_cell.angle_gamma   90.00
#
_symmetry.space_group_name_H-M   'P 1'
#
loop_
_entity.id
_entity.type
_entity.pdbx_description
1 polymer ?
#
loop_
_entity_poly.entity_id
_entity_poly.type
_entity_poly.pdbx_seq_one_letter_code
_entity_poly.pdbx_strand_id
1 'polypeptide(L)'
;GHPCEEGHQYTEDSWADMNQEMRREGAEWNMETVGRNREVAYAMTKVESERFVYEEADNLGIAAFGVCPCHVIGPLLSKTHFRPWAWQTRIGDMLSGYGHPRMFWNIVDVRDVATSQVLIAECRDNYNGQRYNLVAPDESGLIPQQEVQAHLQRLFPGKGIAGNYREGRVFRSPVAVLEKVRTQLKLEPFTVEQTIAANTYSLLSWGLAELRDGENNWQRED
;
A
#
# COMPACT_ATOMS: atom_id res chain seq x y z
N GLY A 1 -8.00 2.61 4.38
CA GLY A 1 -8.06 2.36 5.80
C GLY A 1 -7.86 3.64 6.58
N HIS A 2 -8.79 3.94 7.43
CA HIS A 2 -8.77 5.18 8.21
C HIS A 2 -8.04 4.99 9.54
N PRO A 3 -7.52 6.06 10.13
CA PRO A 3 -6.81 5.98 11.38
C PRO A 3 -7.76 5.44 12.46
N CYS A 4 -7.56 4.21 12.83
CA CYS A 4 -8.09 3.66 14.05
C CYS A 4 -7.29 4.16 15.25
N GLU A 5 -7.68 3.74 16.43
CA GLU A 5 -6.91 3.97 17.65
C GLU A 5 -5.47 3.51 17.49
N GLU A 6 -4.54 4.17 18.16
CA GLU A 6 -3.12 3.84 18.09
C GLU A 6 -2.91 2.37 18.49
N GLY A 7 -2.19 1.61 17.67
CA GLY A 7 -1.95 0.18 17.88
C GLY A 7 -3.07 -0.76 17.39
N HIS A 8 -4.12 -0.26 16.75
CA HIS A 8 -5.14 -1.12 16.14
C HIS A 8 -4.53 -2.01 15.05
N GLN A 9 -4.80 -3.29 15.12
CA GLN A 9 -4.38 -4.28 14.13
C GLN A 9 -5.57 -4.74 13.31
N TYR A 10 -5.48 -4.62 11.98
CA TYR A 10 -6.47 -5.18 11.09
C TYR A 10 -6.20 -6.65 10.85
N THR A 11 -7.22 -7.45 11.05
CA THR A 11 -7.25 -8.87 10.69
C THR A 11 -8.04 -9.05 9.40
N GLU A 12 -8.07 -10.27 8.89
CA GLU A 12 -8.86 -10.63 7.72
C GLU A 12 -10.37 -10.51 7.95
N ASP A 13 -10.81 -10.53 9.20
CA ASP A 13 -12.22 -10.33 9.57
C ASP A 13 -12.62 -8.84 9.65
N SER A 14 -11.64 -7.95 9.54
CA SER A 14 -11.89 -6.52 9.59
C SER A 14 -12.45 -6.01 8.25
N TRP A 15 -13.65 -5.44 8.32
CA TRP A 15 -14.29 -4.75 7.19
C TRP A 15 -14.35 -3.25 7.45
N ALA A 16 -14.24 -2.44 6.41
CA ALA A 16 -14.43 -1.01 6.55
C ALA A 16 -15.90 -0.71 6.91
N ASP A 17 -16.11 0.00 8.03
CA ASP A 17 -17.45 0.48 8.39
C ASP A 17 -17.70 1.85 7.75
N MET A 18 -18.41 1.83 6.65
CA MET A 18 -18.70 3.03 5.87
C MET A 18 -19.59 4.02 6.64
N ASN A 19 -20.45 3.54 7.53
CA ASN A 19 -21.26 4.44 8.36
C ASN A 19 -20.40 5.17 9.39
N GLN A 20 -19.39 4.51 9.93
CA GLN A 20 -18.44 5.14 10.85
C GLN A 20 -17.60 6.21 10.13
N GLU A 21 -17.16 5.91 8.91
CA GLU A 21 -16.41 6.85 8.09
C GLU A 21 -17.20 8.12 7.75
N MET A 22 -18.43 7.96 7.31
CA MET A 22 -19.32 9.09 7.01
C MET A 22 -19.64 9.92 8.26
N ARG A 23 -19.85 9.28 9.42
CA ARG A 23 -20.09 9.99 10.69
C ARG A 23 -18.87 10.82 11.15
N ARG A 24 -17.65 10.33 10.89
CA ARG A 24 -16.43 11.11 11.18
C ARG A 24 -16.33 12.40 10.39
N GLU A 25 -16.86 12.41 9.18
CA GLU A 25 -16.90 13.60 8.33
C GLU A 25 -18.13 14.49 8.58
N GLY A 26 -18.97 14.12 9.56
CA GLY A 26 -20.19 14.86 9.88
C GLY A 26 -21.25 14.78 8.77
N ALA A 27 -21.16 13.78 7.91
CA ALA A 27 -22.06 13.58 6.78
C ALA A 27 -22.91 12.31 6.96
N GLU A 28 -24.11 12.33 6.38
CA GLU A 28 -24.92 11.14 6.25
C GLU A 28 -24.52 10.36 4.98
N TRP A 29 -24.62 9.05 5.07
CA TRP A 29 -24.39 8.17 3.96
C TRP A 29 -25.48 8.30 2.89
N ASN A 30 -25.11 8.83 1.75
CA ASN A 30 -25.92 8.84 0.55
C ASN A 30 -25.04 9.01 -0.69
N MET A 31 -25.59 8.80 -1.89
CA MET A 31 -24.83 8.85 -3.14
C MET A 31 -24.22 10.23 -3.41
N GLU A 32 -24.82 11.31 -2.92
CA GLU A 32 -24.30 12.66 -3.11
C GLU A 32 -23.07 12.91 -2.23
N THR A 33 -23.12 12.55 -0.94
CA THR A 33 -22.02 12.73 -0.01
C THR A 33 -20.84 11.82 -0.34
N VAL A 34 -21.09 10.58 -0.75
CA VAL A 34 -20.08 9.62 -1.22
C VAL A 34 -19.36 10.16 -2.46
N GLY A 35 -20.09 10.74 -3.40
CA GLY A 35 -19.50 11.30 -4.63
C GLY A 35 -18.55 12.47 -4.40
N ARG A 36 -18.64 13.15 -3.25
CA ARG A 36 -17.75 14.25 -2.86
C ARG A 36 -16.48 13.80 -2.15
N ASN A 37 -16.47 12.60 -1.57
CA ASN A 37 -15.31 12.03 -0.88
C ASN A 37 -14.76 10.81 -1.61
N ARG A 38 -13.66 11.01 -2.36
CA ARG A 38 -13.06 9.96 -3.20
C ARG A 38 -12.54 8.77 -2.39
N GLU A 39 -12.04 8.99 -1.18
CA GLU A 39 -11.50 7.92 -0.34
C GLU A 39 -12.61 7.04 0.20
N VAL A 40 -13.69 7.64 0.67
CA VAL A 40 -14.89 6.92 1.11
C VAL A 40 -15.52 6.17 -0.07
N ALA A 41 -15.67 6.80 -1.22
CA ALA A 41 -16.21 6.16 -2.42
C ALA A 41 -15.35 4.95 -2.86
N TYR A 42 -14.03 5.08 -2.80
CA TYR A 42 -13.11 3.97 -3.10
C TYR A 42 -13.28 2.82 -2.11
N ALA A 43 -13.24 3.09 -0.81
CA ALA A 43 -13.40 2.07 0.22
C ALA A 43 -14.74 1.34 0.11
N MET A 44 -15.82 2.08 -0.12
CA MET A 44 -17.15 1.55 -0.38
C MET A 44 -17.15 0.59 -1.58
N THR A 45 -16.63 1.05 -2.70
CA THR A 45 -16.57 0.24 -3.92
C THR A 45 -15.85 -1.09 -3.67
N LYS A 46 -14.76 -1.08 -2.88
CA LYS A 46 -14.03 -2.30 -2.54
C LYS A 46 -14.85 -3.23 -1.64
N VAL A 47 -15.49 -2.70 -0.60
CA VAL A 47 -16.31 -3.51 0.31
C VAL A 47 -17.51 -4.13 -0.41
N GLU A 48 -18.25 -3.33 -1.16
CA GLU A 48 -19.44 -3.82 -1.87
C GLU A 48 -19.07 -4.79 -2.99
N SER A 49 -18.01 -4.52 -3.75
CA SER A 49 -17.54 -5.44 -4.78
C SER A 49 -17.09 -6.78 -4.20
N GLU A 50 -16.40 -6.78 -3.05
CA GLU A 50 -15.94 -8.00 -2.41
C GLU A 50 -17.12 -8.83 -1.90
N ARG A 51 -18.08 -8.20 -1.23
CA ARG A 51 -19.31 -8.87 -0.77
C ARG A 51 -20.10 -9.48 -1.91
N PHE A 52 -20.30 -8.72 -2.98
CA PHE A 52 -20.99 -9.18 -4.17
C PHE A 52 -20.30 -10.39 -4.81
N VAL A 53 -18.96 -10.39 -4.89
CA VAL A 53 -18.20 -11.52 -5.43
C VAL A 53 -18.41 -12.78 -4.60
N TYR A 54 -18.39 -12.70 -3.28
CA TYR A 54 -18.63 -13.86 -2.42
C TYR A 54 -20.07 -14.38 -2.56
N GLU A 55 -21.06 -13.49 -2.59
CA GLU A 55 -22.48 -13.86 -2.77
C GLU A 55 -22.71 -14.56 -4.13
N GLU A 56 -22.20 -13.99 -5.21
CA GLU A 56 -22.36 -14.58 -6.54
C GLU A 56 -21.55 -15.87 -6.71
N ALA A 57 -20.40 -15.98 -6.07
CA ALA A 57 -19.61 -17.20 -6.09
C ALA A 57 -20.37 -18.36 -5.43
N ASP A 58 -21.02 -18.12 -4.30
CA ASP A 58 -21.88 -19.11 -3.63
C ASP A 58 -23.06 -19.51 -4.52
N ASN A 59 -23.74 -18.54 -5.15
CA ASN A 59 -24.86 -18.78 -6.07
C ASN A 59 -24.45 -19.63 -7.29
N LEU A 60 -23.24 -19.43 -7.77
CA LEU A 60 -22.71 -20.11 -8.97
C LEU A 60 -21.92 -21.40 -8.66
N GLY A 61 -21.69 -21.70 -7.39
CA GLY A 61 -20.88 -22.85 -6.96
C GLY A 61 -19.42 -22.77 -7.38
N ILE A 62 -18.85 -21.55 -7.44
CA ILE A 62 -17.43 -21.30 -7.74
C ILE A 62 -16.70 -20.82 -6.49
N ALA A 63 -15.40 -21.09 -6.42
CA ALA A 63 -14.56 -20.61 -5.32
C ALA A 63 -14.22 -19.12 -5.50
N ALA A 64 -14.30 -18.36 -4.39
CA ALA A 64 -13.87 -16.97 -4.33
C ALA A 64 -12.96 -16.73 -3.13
N PHE A 65 -12.03 -15.80 -3.25
CA PHE A 65 -11.13 -15.39 -2.18
C PHE A 65 -10.75 -13.92 -2.32
N GLY A 66 -10.38 -13.30 -1.21
CA GLY A 66 -9.96 -11.90 -1.15
C GLY A 66 -8.47 -11.76 -0.83
N VAL A 67 -7.76 -10.95 -1.61
CA VAL A 67 -6.41 -10.50 -1.30
C VAL A 67 -6.47 -9.01 -1.01
N CYS A 68 -6.05 -8.60 0.19
CA CYS A 68 -6.13 -7.25 0.70
C CYS A 68 -4.73 -6.62 0.83
N PRO A 69 -4.11 -6.20 -0.28
CA PRO A 69 -2.79 -5.60 -0.24
C PRO A 69 -2.85 -4.17 0.30
N CYS A 70 -1.82 -3.79 1.05
CA CYS A 70 -1.57 -2.42 1.44
C CYS A 70 -1.03 -1.58 0.26
N HIS A 71 -0.08 -0.67 0.49
CA HIS A 71 0.51 0.14 -0.57
C HIS A 71 1.44 -0.70 -1.44
N VAL A 72 0.94 -1.12 -2.59
CA VAL A 72 1.69 -2.00 -3.50
C VAL A 72 2.82 -1.23 -4.17
N ILE A 73 4.04 -1.69 -3.94
CA ILE A 73 5.28 -1.19 -4.53
C ILE A 73 6.06 -2.40 -5.07
N GLY A 74 7.17 -2.19 -5.70
CA GLY A 74 8.04 -3.27 -6.18
C GLY A 74 8.52 -3.01 -7.61
N PRO A 75 9.18 -3.98 -8.22
CA PRO A 75 9.78 -3.78 -9.54
C PRO A 75 8.72 -3.56 -10.63
N LEU A 76 9.00 -2.60 -11.51
CA LEU A 76 8.21 -2.35 -12.71
C LEU A 76 8.73 -3.23 -13.85
N LEU A 77 7.86 -4.00 -14.47
CA LEU A 77 8.22 -4.84 -15.62
C LEU A 77 8.26 -4.03 -16.94
N SER A 78 7.67 -2.84 -16.97
CA SER A 78 7.59 -1.99 -18.14
C SER A 78 7.35 -0.53 -17.72
N LYS A 79 7.79 0.42 -18.56
CA LYS A 79 7.46 1.85 -18.41
C LYS A 79 5.95 2.10 -18.35
N THR A 80 5.16 1.29 -19.04
CA THR A 80 3.70 1.43 -19.09
C THR A 80 3.01 1.09 -17.78
N HIS A 81 3.70 0.40 -16.86
CA HIS A 81 3.19 0.12 -15.51
C HIS A 81 3.32 1.32 -14.57
N PHE A 82 4.16 2.29 -14.92
CA PHE A 82 4.27 3.53 -14.16
C PHE A 82 3.01 4.37 -14.33
N ARG A 83 2.40 4.75 -13.23
CA ARG A 83 1.20 5.60 -13.22
C ARG A 83 1.46 6.85 -12.40
N PRO A 84 1.14 8.06 -12.92
CA PRO A 84 1.07 9.26 -12.09
C PRO A 84 0.18 8.97 -10.87
N TRP A 85 0.57 9.46 -9.71
CA TRP A 85 -0.15 9.30 -8.43
C TRP A 85 -0.05 7.90 -7.77
N ALA A 86 0.63 6.94 -8.38
CA ALA A 86 0.93 5.67 -7.74
C ALA A 86 2.00 5.84 -6.64
N TRP A 87 2.07 4.88 -5.72
CA TRP A 87 3.03 4.92 -4.62
C TRP A 87 4.49 4.95 -5.09
N GLN A 88 4.81 4.22 -6.16
CA GLN A 88 6.15 4.23 -6.77
C GLN A 88 6.57 5.62 -7.30
N THR A 89 5.60 6.48 -7.69
CA THR A 89 5.92 7.86 -8.10
C THR A 89 6.56 8.63 -6.96
N ARG A 90 6.10 8.44 -5.73
CA ARG A 90 6.65 9.12 -4.55
C ARG A 90 8.10 8.72 -4.28
N ILE A 91 8.45 7.45 -4.50
CA ILE A 91 9.85 7.01 -4.43
C ILE A 91 10.66 7.67 -5.55
N GLY A 92 10.15 7.69 -6.77
CA GLY A 92 10.78 8.37 -7.90
C GLY A 92 11.00 9.86 -7.65
N ASP A 93 10.03 10.54 -7.05
CA ASP A 93 10.15 11.95 -6.68
C ASP A 93 11.23 12.16 -5.61
N MET A 94 11.27 11.30 -4.57
CA MET A 94 12.32 11.38 -3.54
C MET A 94 13.73 11.20 -4.14
N LEU A 95 13.90 10.26 -5.08
CA LEU A 95 15.16 10.05 -5.80
C LEU A 95 15.55 11.28 -6.64
N SER A 96 14.56 11.90 -7.26
CA SER A 96 14.73 13.10 -8.10
C SER A 96 14.78 14.41 -7.28
N GLY A 97 14.79 14.33 -5.96
CA GLY A 97 14.92 15.47 -5.06
C GLY A 97 13.62 16.21 -4.76
N TYR A 98 12.46 15.63 -5.04
CA TYR A 98 11.15 16.21 -4.71
C TYR A 98 10.59 15.59 -3.43
N GLY A 99 10.28 16.44 -2.46
CA GLY A 99 9.68 16.02 -1.19
C GLY A 99 8.14 15.85 -1.27
N HIS A 100 7.63 15.00 -0.41
CA HIS A 100 6.21 14.81 -0.19
C HIS A 100 5.80 15.12 1.26
N PRO A 101 4.52 15.38 1.57
CA PRO A 101 4.06 15.53 2.94
C PRO A 101 4.44 14.32 3.79
N ARG A 102 4.69 14.54 5.09
CA ARG A 102 4.94 13.46 6.04
C ARG A 102 3.80 12.44 6.00
N MET A 103 4.16 11.17 5.95
CA MET A 103 3.20 10.08 5.95
C MET A 103 3.82 8.81 6.52
N PHE A 104 2.96 7.89 6.88
CA PHE A 104 3.34 6.50 7.14
C PHE A 104 3.03 5.66 5.90
N TRP A 105 3.90 4.71 5.66
CA TRP A 105 3.79 3.76 4.56
C TRP A 105 3.46 2.39 5.13
N ASN A 106 2.51 1.73 4.51
CA ASN A 106 2.22 0.34 4.77
C ASN A 106 2.49 -0.41 3.46
N ILE A 107 3.71 -0.90 3.31
CA ILE A 107 4.25 -1.38 2.03
C ILE A 107 4.00 -2.88 1.88
N VAL A 108 3.69 -3.29 0.65
CA VAL A 108 3.72 -4.68 0.21
C VAL A 108 4.39 -4.78 -1.16
N ASP A 109 5.17 -5.82 -1.37
CA ASP A 109 5.78 -6.06 -2.67
C ASP A 109 4.77 -6.63 -3.67
N VAL A 110 4.78 -6.12 -4.89
CA VAL A 110 3.90 -6.60 -5.97
C VAL A 110 4.12 -8.08 -6.28
N ARG A 111 5.33 -8.60 -6.05
CA ARG A 111 5.65 -10.03 -6.23
C ARG A 111 4.94 -10.89 -5.20
N ASP A 112 4.80 -10.43 -3.96
CA ASP A 112 4.05 -11.14 -2.92
C ASP A 112 2.56 -11.17 -3.24
N VAL A 113 2.02 -10.06 -3.75
CA VAL A 113 0.62 -10.00 -4.21
C VAL A 113 0.40 -11.01 -5.33
N ALA A 114 1.27 -11.04 -6.34
CA ALA A 114 1.16 -12.00 -7.44
C ALA A 114 1.32 -13.45 -6.97
N THR A 115 2.33 -13.73 -6.14
CA THR A 115 2.59 -15.07 -5.61
C THR A 115 1.43 -15.58 -4.77
N SER A 116 0.85 -14.75 -3.90
CA SER A 116 -0.30 -15.14 -3.09
C SER A 116 -1.50 -15.53 -3.96
N GLN A 117 -1.77 -14.77 -5.01
CA GLN A 117 -2.87 -15.09 -5.95
C GLN A 117 -2.64 -16.42 -6.67
N VAL A 118 -1.42 -16.72 -7.08
CA VAL A 118 -1.08 -18.01 -7.72
C VAL A 118 -1.24 -19.16 -6.72
N LEU A 119 -0.68 -19.03 -5.52
CA LEU A 119 -0.78 -20.07 -4.49
C LEU A 119 -2.24 -20.39 -4.14
N ILE A 120 -3.08 -19.38 -4.01
CA ILE A 120 -4.50 -19.56 -3.73
C ILE A 120 -5.21 -20.21 -4.92
N ALA A 121 -4.91 -19.78 -6.15
CA ALA A 121 -5.53 -20.36 -7.36
C ALA A 121 -5.17 -21.83 -7.57
N GLU A 122 -3.98 -22.25 -7.18
CA GLU A 122 -3.54 -23.65 -7.24
C GLU A 122 -4.21 -24.53 -6.18
N CYS A 123 -4.58 -23.97 -5.04
CA CYS A 123 -5.18 -24.69 -3.89
C CYS A 123 -6.60 -24.17 -3.55
N ARG A 124 -7.35 -23.73 -4.53
CA ARG A 124 -8.63 -23.02 -4.40
C ARG A 124 -9.66 -23.68 -3.48
N ASP A 125 -9.73 -25.00 -3.45
CA ASP A 125 -10.72 -25.70 -2.62
C ASP A 125 -10.45 -25.54 -1.11
N ASN A 126 -9.19 -25.29 -0.74
CA ASN A 126 -8.78 -25.06 0.65
C ASN A 126 -8.96 -23.60 1.09
N TYR A 127 -9.09 -22.66 0.15
CA TYR A 127 -9.06 -21.23 0.42
C TYR A 127 -10.34 -20.51 0.03
N ASN A 128 -11.38 -21.25 -0.39
CA ASN A 128 -12.68 -20.66 -0.71
C ASN A 128 -13.25 -19.88 0.48
N GLY A 129 -13.78 -18.70 0.22
CA GLY A 129 -14.31 -17.80 1.23
C GLY A 129 -13.27 -17.11 2.11
N GLN A 130 -11.97 -17.33 1.86
CA GLN A 130 -10.90 -16.76 2.68
C GLN A 130 -10.45 -15.38 2.20
N ARG A 131 -9.97 -14.58 3.15
CA ARG A 131 -9.33 -13.28 2.91
C ARG A 131 -7.89 -13.33 3.42
N TYR A 132 -7.01 -12.57 2.78
CA TYR A 132 -5.59 -12.49 3.13
C TYR A 132 -5.10 -11.05 3.12
N ASN A 133 -4.66 -10.55 4.26
CA ASN A 133 -3.97 -9.27 4.36
C ASN A 133 -2.53 -9.44 3.87
N LEU A 134 -2.06 -8.51 3.03
CA LEU A 134 -0.69 -8.51 2.53
C LEU A 134 0.02 -7.21 2.88
N VAL A 135 1.10 -7.34 3.63
CA VAL A 135 1.98 -6.24 4.04
C VAL A 135 3.41 -6.77 4.17
N ALA A 136 4.41 -5.92 4.12
CA ALA A 136 5.79 -6.31 4.40
C ALA A 136 5.97 -6.71 5.88
N PRO A 137 6.92 -7.62 6.20
CA PRO A 137 7.08 -8.21 7.52
C PRO A 137 7.84 -7.31 8.51
N ASP A 138 7.56 -6.03 8.54
CA ASP A 138 8.13 -5.14 9.53
C ASP A 138 7.34 -5.16 10.84
N GLU A 139 8.04 -4.99 11.95
CA GLU A 139 7.47 -5.14 13.31
C GLU A 139 6.24 -4.26 13.55
N SER A 140 6.18 -3.08 12.94
CA SER A 140 5.06 -2.15 13.09
C SER A 140 4.06 -2.19 11.94
N GLY A 141 4.39 -2.82 10.81
CA GLY A 141 3.64 -2.72 9.54
C GLY A 141 3.48 -1.28 9.02
N LEU A 142 4.05 -0.33 9.74
CA LEU A 142 4.00 1.10 9.47
C LEU A 142 5.40 1.68 9.43
N ILE A 143 5.78 2.20 8.29
CA ILE A 143 7.10 2.79 8.11
C ILE A 143 6.95 4.29 7.93
N PRO A 144 7.59 5.09 8.80
CA PRO A 144 7.62 6.52 8.60
C PRO A 144 8.43 6.86 7.34
N GLN A 145 8.04 7.90 6.65
CA GLN A 145 8.70 8.32 5.41
C GLN A 145 10.20 8.60 5.58
N GLN A 146 10.63 9.02 6.77
CA GLN A 146 12.04 9.19 7.10
C GLN A 146 12.83 7.88 7.01
N GLU A 147 12.19 6.76 7.33
CA GLU A 147 12.81 5.45 7.19
C GLU A 147 12.92 5.02 5.74
N VAL A 148 11.89 5.28 4.92
CA VAL A 148 11.97 5.10 3.45
C VAL A 148 13.13 5.92 2.88
N GLN A 149 13.28 7.18 3.30
CA GLN A 149 14.40 8.02 2.91
C GLN A 149 15.74 7.43 3.35
N ALA A 150 15.83 6.95 4.59
CA ALA A 150 17.06 6.33 5.10
C ALA A 150 17.46 5.08 4.30
N HIS A 151 16.49 4.26 3.88
CA HIS A 151 16.74 3.14 2.96
C HIS A 151 17.32 3.63 1.63
N LEU A 152 16.72 4.66 1.02
CA LEU A 152 17.22 5.23 -0.23
C LEU A 152 18.62 5.84 -0.09
N GLN A 153 18.90 6.53 1.01
CA GLN A 153 20.23 7.08 1.31
C GLN A 153 21.30 6.00 1.49
N ARG A 154 20.93 4.86 2.10
CA ARG A 154 21.86 3.72 2.18
C ARG A 154 22.15 3.09 0.82
N LEU A 155 21.15 3.02 -0.06
CA LEU A 155 21.33 2.53 -1.43
C LEU A 155 22.19 3.46 -2.29
N PHE A 156 22.09 4.77 -2.07
CA PHE A 156 22.77 5.81 -2.87
C PHE A 156 23.46 6.84 -1.98
N PRO A 157 24.58 6.47 -1.34
CA PRO A 157 25.35 7.40 -0.52
C PRO A 157 25.80 8.64 -1.30
N GLY A 158 25.65 9.81 -0.70
CA GLY A 158 26.08 11.08 -1.32
C GLY A 158 25.12 11.62 -2.40
N LYS A 159 23.97 11.01 -2.58
CA LYS A 159 22.93 11.53 -3.48
C LYS A 159 21.88 12.36 -2.72
N GLY A 160 21.34 13.35 -3.42
CA GLY A 160 20.34 14.29 -2.89
C GLY A 160 18.95 13.67 -2.78
N ILE A 161 18.79 12.66 -1.93
CA ILE A 161 17.48 12.05 -1.66
C ILE A 161 16.61 13.02 -0.87
N ALA A 162 15.45 13.39 -1.40
CA ALA A 162 14.57 14.34 -0.74
C ALA A 162 14.04 13.79 0.60
N GLY A 163 14.19 14.58 1.63
CA GLY A 163 13.76 14.25 2.99
C GLY A 163 12.96 15.35 3.66
N ASN A 164 12.84 16.50 3.01
CA ASN A 164 12.13 17.61 3.61
C ASN A 164 10.65 17.57 3.22
N TYR A 165 9.81 17.67 4.20
CA TYR A 165 8.39 17.47 4.07
C TYR A 165 7.67 18.69 4.61
N ARG A 166 6.75 19.23 3.84
CA ARG A 166 5.82 20.23 4.35
C ARG A 166 5.14 19.67 5.60
N GLU A 167 4.99 20.48 6.62
CA GLU A 167 4.15 20.13 7.75
C GLU A 167 2.75 19.81 7.25
N GLY A 168 2.33 18.59 7.42
CA GLY A 168 1.05 18.08 6.95
C GLY A 168 0.44 17.09 7.94
N ARG A 169 -0.81 16.74 7.73
CA ARG A 169 -1.47 15.68 8.49
C ARG A 169 -0.65 14.39 8.37
N VAL A 170 -0.28 13.84 9.51
CA VAL A 170 0.33 12.50 9.56
C VAL A 170 -0.79 11.50 9.42
N PHE A 171 -0.86 10.82 8.27
CA PHE A 171 -1.77 9.71 8.09
C PHE A 171 -1.08 8.45 8.59
N ARG A 172 -1.64 7.86 9.64
CA ARG A 172 -1.22 6.55 10.13
C ARG A 172 -2.09 5.51 9.45
N SER A 173 -1.49 4.64 8.66
CA SER A 173 -2.18 3.45 8.18
C SER A 173 -2.15 2.38 9.27
N PRO A 174 -3.22 1.61 9.45
CA PRO A 174 -3.25 0.56 10.44
C PRO A 174 -2.32 -0.60 10.10
N VAL A 175 -1.84 -1.27 11.12
CA VAL A 175 -1.01 -2.47 10.99
C VAL A 175 -1.89 -3.65 10.59
N ALA A 176 -1.50 -4.40 9.57
CA ALA A 176 -2.14 -5.65 9.20
C ALA A 176 -1.34 -6.85 9.76
N VAL A 177 -2.04 -7.90 10.15
CA VAL A 177 -1.44 -9.13 10.69
C VAL A 177 -1.10 -10.07 9.54
N LEU A 178 0.12 -10.63 9.56
CA LEU A 178 0.62 -11.56 8.53
C LEU A 178 0.52 -13.03 8.88
N GLU A 179 0.03 -13.37 10.05
CA GLU A 179 0.04 -14.75 10.54
C GLU A 179 -0.64 -15.71 9.57
N LYS A 180 -1.77 -15.32 9.01
CA LYS A 180 -2.54 -16.16 8.09
C LYS A 180 -1.79 -16.42 6.79
N VAL A 181 -1.15 -15.42 6.23
CA VAL A 181 -0.32 -15.54 5.01
C VAL A 181 0.84 -16.51 5.25
N ARG A 182 1.55 -16.36 6.37
CA ARG A 182 2.67 -17.22 6.73
C ARG A 182 2.27 -18.67 7.01
N THR A 183 1.18 -18.85 7.76
CA THR A 183 0.77 -20.19 8.20
C THR A 183 0.01 -20.97 7.15
N GLN A 184 -0.85 -20.34 6.38
CA GLN A 184 -1.68 -20.99 5.39
C GLN A 184 -1.03 -21.01 4.00
N LEU A 185 -0.60 -19.85 3.49
CA LEU A 185 0.00 -19.77 2.16
C LEU A 185 1.49 -20.17 2.16
N LYS A 186 2.13 -20.30 3.34
CA LYS A 186 3.57 -20.51 3.48
C LYS A 186 4.39 -19.46 2.73
N LEU A 187 3.86 -18.27 2.62
CA LEU A 187 4.51 -17.13 1.98
C LEU A 187 5.21 -16.28 3.03
N GLU A 188 6.51 -16.10 2.86
CA GLU A 188 7.28 -15.11 3.61
C GLU A 188 7.46 -13.88 2.72
N PRO A 189 6.80 -12.76 3.03
CA PRO A 189 6.83 -11.58 2.18
C PRO A 189 8.21 -10.92 2.13
N PHE A 190 8.50 -10.23 1.04
CA PHE A 190 9.70 -9.40 0.91
C PHE A 190 9.71 -8.30 1.99
N THR A 191 10.89 -8.03 2.52
CA THR A 191 11.08 -6.92 3.47
C THR A 191 10.88 -5.57 2.77
N VAL A 192 10.62 -4.53 3.57
CA VAL A 192 10.54 -3.15 3.06
C VAL A 192 11.80 -2.76 2.32
N GLU A 193 12.97 -3.08 2.86
CA GLU A 193 14.25 -2.77 2.24
C GLU A 193 14.40 -3.44 0.86
N GLN A 194 14.07 -4.72 0.75
CA GLN A 194 14.09 -5.46 -0.52
C GLN A 194 13.10 -4.87 -1.54
N THR A 195 11.91 -4.49 -1.08
CA THR A 195 10.85 -3.92 -1.91
C THR A 195 11.23 -2.53 -2.43
N ILE A 196 11.73 -1.65 -1.54
CA ILE A 196 12.19 -0.31 -1.91
C ILE A 196 13.38 -0.42 -2.89
N ALA A 197 14.34 -1.29 -2.63
CA ALA A 197 15.49 -1.47 -3.51
C ALA A 197 15.05 -1.93 -4.91
N ALA A 198 14.20 -2.97 -5.00
CA ALA A 198 13.71 -3.49 -6.28
C ALA A 198 12.91 -2.44 -7.06
N ASN A 199 12.04 -1.68 -6.39
CA ASN A 199 11.30 -0.59 -7.01
C ASN A 199 12.24 0.50 -7.54
N THR A 200 13.17 0.96 -6.70
CA THR A 200 14.11 2.03 -7.03
C THR A 200 14.96 1.68 -8.24
N TYR A 201 15.57 0.49 -8.26
CA TYR A 201 16.37 0.05 -9.41
C TYR A 201 15.55 -0.05 -10.68
N SER A 202 14.29 -0.48 -10.59
CA SER A 202 13.41 -0.50 -11.76
C SER A 202 13.05 0.89 -12.28
N LEU A 203 12.79 1.85 -11.40
CA LEU A 203 12.54 3.24 -11.78
C LEU A 203 13.72 3.85 -12.50
N LEU A 204 14.93 3.66 -11.96
CA LEU A 204 16.17 4.16 -12.57
C LEU A 204 16.45 3.48 -13.93
N SER A 205 16.31 2.16 -14.00
CA SER A 205 16.57 1.41 -15.23
C SER A 205 15.62 1.78 -16.37
N TRP A 206 14.40 2.16 -16.05
CA TRP A 206 13.42 2.63 -17.03
C TRP A 206 13.52 4.14 -17.32
N GLY A 207 14.42 4.88 -16.64
CA GLY A 207 14.53 6.34 -16.76
C GLY A 207 13.27 7.08 -16.29
N LEU A 208 12.63 6.56 -15.23
CA LEU A 208 11.41 7.13 -14.62
C LEU A 208 11.74 7.96 -13.39
N ALA A 209 12.98 7.91 -12.93
CA ALA A 209 13.55 8.74 -11.88
C ALA A 209 15.01 9.00 -12.19
N GLU A 210 15.55 10.09 -11.62
CA GLU A 210 16.94 10.46 -11.75
C GLU A 210 17.54 10.70 -10.36
N LEU A 211 18.77 10.24 -10.15
CA LEU A 211 19.52 10.52 -8.93
C LEU A 211 20.20 11.89 -9.04
N ARG A 212 19.89 12.78 -8.12
CA ARG A 212 20.58 14.08 -8.04
C ARG A 212 21.85 13.97 -7.22
N ASP A 213 22.87 14.73 -7.60
CA ASP A 213 24.09 14.91 -6.82
C ASP A 213 23.87 15.99 -5.74
N GLY A 214 24.51 15.81 -4.58
CA GLY A 214 24.56 16.81 -3.52
C GLY A 214 23.85 16.45 -2.23
N GLU A 215 24.17 17.21 -1.19
CA GLU A 215 23.48 17.10 0.11
C GLU A 215 22.09 17.74 0.06
N ASN A 216 21.18 17.19 0.85
CA ASN A 216 19.77 17.60 0.96
C ASN A 216 19.60 19.05 1.47
N ASN A 217 19.63 20.02 0.60
CA ASN A 217 19.28 21.42 0.92
C ASN A 217 17.99 21.87 0.21
N TRP A 218 17.02 20.99 0.08
CA TRP A 218 15.76 21.35 -0.56
C TRP A 218 14.79 22.03 0.40
N GLN A 219 14.89 23.34 0.45
CA GLN A 219 13.73 24.19 0.67
C GLN A 219 13.17 24.51 -0.72
N ARG A 220 11.95 24.09 -1.01
CA ARG A 220 11.22 24.60 -2.16
C ARG A 220 10.95 26.07 -1.86
N GLU A 221 11.59 26.95 -2.57
CA GLU A 221 11.10 28.33 -2.69
C GLU A 221 9.73 28.25 -3.35
N ASP A 222 8.72 28.85 -2.72
CA ASP A 222 7.32 28.90 -3.15
C ASP A 222 7.14 29.70 -4.44
#